data_defaef4cd9327768bc153345044f7a28
#
_entry.id   defaef4cd9327768bc153345044f7a28
#
_cell.length_a   1.000
_cell.length_b   1.000
_cell.length_c   1.000
_cell.angle_alpha   90.00
_cell.angle_beta   90.00
_cell.angle_gamma   90.00
#
_symmetry.space_group_name_H-M   'P 1'
#
loop_
_entity.id
_entity.type
_entity.pdbx_description
1 polymer ?
#
loop_
_entity_poly.entity_id
_entity_poly.type
_entity_poly.pdbx_seq_one_letter_code
_entity_poly.pdbx_strand_id
1 'polypeptide(L)'
;MLEATGQSAPRSDEVDLTRALRRARRAGLFARLDEIYAGLPATTCDGCARCCFESPGIFFVEYLALIERLLALPESERARVLRMALRELLFSWIDPDRQCLFLSGSRCRSYPTRPLACRLFGLVAPAERDHAEAEARIAAREEVRRLRMLGISVPEEVVQRALASCDRVRDERGRHVRVDADVLAARIARLDERLLPREVVIEEFCFRSLPERLGAAALGREAIELMQVQLMRRAQRGESTEDLLDRLWESVKLPAPLGEG
;
A
#
# COMPACT_ATOMS: atom_id res chain seq x y z
N MET A 1 1.80 5.09 44.66
CA MET A 1 0.76 4.79 43.65
C MET A 1 0.93 5.84 42.56
N LEU A 2 1.64 5.49 41.48
CA LEU A 2 1.76 6.32 40.28
C LEU A 2 0.77 5.69 39.28
N GLU A 3 -0.36 6.36 39.09
CA GLU A 3 -1.29 6.06 38.01
C GLU A 3 -0.58 6.37 36.69
N ALA A 4 -0.15 5.33 36.01
CA ALA A 4 0.27 5.44 34.62
C ALA A 4 -0.98 5.75 33.79
N THR A 5 -1.19 7.02 33.44
CA THR A 5 -2.14 7.41 32.40
C THR A 5 -1.59 6.87 31.08
N GLY A 6 -2.03 5.67 30.75
CA GLY A 6 -1.71 5.02 29.48
C GLY A 6 -2.42 5.74 28.33
N GLN A 7 -1.87 6.86 27.90
CA GLN A 7 -2.16 7.37 26.57
C GLN A 7 -1.35 6.52 25.60
N SER A 8 -2.03 5.58 24.93
CA SER A 8 -1.44 4.88 23.80
C SER A 8 -0.95 5.91 22.77
N ALA A 9 0.25 5.71 22.23
CA ALA A 9 0.76 6.58 21.16
C ALA A 9 -0.25 6.61 20.00
N PRO A 10 -0.48 7.79 19.37
CA PRO A 10 -1.43 7.89 18.27
C PRO A 10 -1.00 6.97 17.14
N ARG A 11 -1.95 6.17 16.63
CA ARG A 11 -1.73 5.30 15.48
C ARG A 11 -1.59 6.15 14.21
N SER A 12 -0.97 5.63 13.15
CA SER A 12 -0.81 6.37 11.88
C SER A 12 -2.14 6.69 11.20
N ASP A 13 -3.17 5.91 11.44
CA ASP A 13 -4.55 6.15 11.01
C ASP A 13 -5.22 7.32 11.78
N GLU A 14 -4.72 7.67 12.96
CA GLU A 14 -5.16 8.83 13.77
C GLU A 14 -4.36 10.10 13.42
N VAL A 15 -3.37 10.00 12.53
CA VAL A 15 -2.56 11.16 12.13
C VAL A 15 -3.38 12.08 11.21
N ASP A 16 -3.48 13.35 11.58
CA ASP A 16 -4.04 14.39 10.72
C ASP A 16 -3.21 14.50 9.43
N LEU A 17 -3.75 13.94 8.33
CA LEU A 17 -3.09 13.92 7.03
C LEU A 17 -2.73 15.32 6.52
N THR A 18 -3.59 16.32 6.75
CA THR A 18 -3.32 17.71 6.34
C THR A 18 -2.08 18.23 7.04
N ARG A 19 -1.99 18.00 8.34
CA ARG A 19 -0.84 18.42 9.16
C ARG A 19 0.42 17.65 8.75
N ALA A 20 0.32 16.35 8.51
CA ALA A 20 1.45 15.51 8.09
C ALA A 20 1.99 15.93 6.73
N LEU A 21 1.12 16.19 5.75
CA LEU A 21 1.49 16.69 4.42
C LEU A 21 2.22 18.04 4.50
N ARG A 22 1.65 19.00 5.27
CA ARG A 22 2.31 20.31 5.48
C ARG A 22 3.68 20.16 6.11
N ARG A 23 3.82 19.27 7.10
CA ARG A 23 5.10 18.99 7.75
C ARG A 23 6.09 18.36 6.77
N ALA A 24 5.68 17.38 5.99
CA ALA A 24 6.52 16.74 4.99
C ALA A 24 7.05 17.73 3.95
N ARG A 25 6.19 18.61 3.43
CA ARG A 25 6.57 19.69 2.48
C ARG A 25 7.58 20.64 3.10
N ARG A 26 7.27 21.22 4.29
CA ARG A 26 8.14 22.18 4.96
C ARG A 26 9.51 21.61 5.32
N ALA A 27 9.57 20.33 5.66
CA ALA A 27 10.81 19.63 5.99
C ALA A 27 11.58 19.10 4.76
N GLY A 28 11.06 19.31 3.54
CA GLY A 28 11.67 18.86 2.29
C GLY A 28 11.77 17.34 2.18
N LEU A 29 10.83 16.60 2.81
CA LEU A 29 10.95 15.13 2.87
C LEU A 29 10.71 14.47 1.52
N PHE A 30 9.88 15.04 0.67
CA PHE A 30 9.65 14.50 -0.68
C PHE A 30 10.91 14.62 -1.55
N ALA A 31 11.61 15.75 -1.50
CA ALA A 31 12.89 15.91 -2.21
C ALA A 31 13.93 14.90 -1.71
N ARG A 32 13.99 14.66 -0.40
CA ARG A 32 14.90 13.65 0.17
C ARG A 32 14.51 12.22 -0.22
N LEU A 33 13.23 11.93 -0.34
CA LEU A 33 12.75 10.66 -0.88
C LEU A 33 13.19 10.49 -2.33
N ASP A 34 13.06 11.54 -3.15
CA ASP A 34 13.52 11.54 -4.52
C ASP A 34 15.04 11.36 -4.64
N GLU A 35 15.83 11.97 -3.74
CA GLU A 35 17.28 11.74 -3.65
C GLU A 35 17.62 10.27 -3.33
N ILE A 36 16.87 9.63 -2.43
CA ILE A 36 17.04 8.19 -2.16
C ILE A 36 16.79 7.38 -3.42
N TYR A 37 15.73 7.70 -4.15
CA TYR A 37 15.36 7.00 -5.38
C TYR A 37 16.31 7.29 -6.57
N ALA A 38 16.86 8.49 -6.64
CA ALA A 38 17.87 8.83 -7.64
C ALA A 38 19.16 8.00 -7.49
N GLY A 39 19.41 7.46 -6.30
CA GLY A 39 20.51 6.53 -6.04
C GLY A 39 20.26 5.10 -6.53
N LEU A 40 19.05 4.77 -7.00
CA LEU A 40 18.78 3.47 -7.59
C LEU A 40 19.38 3.37 -9.00
N PRO A 41 19.85 2.18 -9.38
CA PRO A 41 20.37 1.98 -10.72
C PRO A 41 19.30 2.22 -11.79
N ALA A 42 19.68 2.85 -12.88
CA ALA A 42 18.84 2.94 -14.07
C ALA A 42 18.60 1.51 -14.62
N THR A 43 17.37 1.18 -14.87
CA THR A 43 16.97 -0.16 -15.29
C THR A 43 15.97 -0.13 -16.43
N THR A 44 16.01 -1.16 -17.25
CA THR A 44 15.01 -1.39 -18.28
C THR A 44 13.85 -2.22 -17.72
N CYS A 45 12.62 -1.84 -18.07
CA CYS A 45 11.41 -2.57 -17.74
C CYS A 45 10.55 -2.68 -19.01
N ASP A 46 10.13 -3.90 -19.35
CA ASP A 46 9.31 -4.18 -20.54
C ASP A 46 7.82 -3.83 -20.37
N GLY A 47 7.44 -3.33 -19.21
CA GLY A 47 6.05 -2.92 -18.93
C GLY A 47 5.06 -4.09 -18.90
N CYS A 48 5.48 -5.30 -18.57
CA CYS A 48 4.62 -6.50 -18.56
C CYS A 48 3.54 -6.49 -17.46
N ALA A 49 3.54 -5.51 -16.57
CA ALA A 49 2.61 -5.32 -15.46
C ALA A 49 2.53 -6.48 -14.42
N ARG A 50 3.42 -7.46 -14.46
CA ARG A 50 3.42 -8.59 -13.52
C ARG A 50 3.60 -8.15 -12.05
N CYS A 51 4.28 -7.04 -11.78
CA CYS A 51 4.41 -6.46 -10.45
C CYS A 51 3.19 -5.65 -10.01
N CYS A 52 2.18 -5.49 -10.87
CA CYS A 52 1.01 -4.66 -10.62
C CYS A 52 -0.24 -5.52 -10.34
N PHE A 53 -0.07 -6.69 -9.72
CA PHE A 53 -1.20 -7.55 -9.35
C PHE A 53 -1.86 -7.13 -8.04
N GLU A 54 -1.17 -6.33 -7.23
CA GLU A 54 -1.71 -5.74 -5.98
C GLU A 54 -0.96 -4.47 -5.61
N SER A 55 -1.54 -3.70 -4.70
CA SER A 55 -0.87 -2.54 -4.13
C SER A 55 0.13 -2.99 -3.06
N PRO A 56 1.40 -2.60 -3.17
CA PRO A 56 2.42 -2.99 -2.20
C PRO A 56 2.26 -2.25 -0.87
N GLY A 57 2.88 -2.78 0.18
CA GLY A 57 3.15 -2.04 1.41
C GLY A 57 4.06 -0.84 1.15
N ILE A 58 3.80 0.27 1.82
CA ILE A 58 4.48 1.54 1.61
C ILE A 58 4.86 2.23 2.93
N PHE A 59 5.95 2.97 2.94
CA PHE A 59 6.33 3.84 4.04
C PHE A 59 5.35 5.01 4.18
N PHE A 60 5.32 5.65 5.36
CA PHE A 60 4.38 6.75 5.57
C PHE A 60 4.69 7.98 4.72
N VAL A 61 5.97 8.30 4.53
CA VAL A 61 6.38 9.39 3.63
C VAL A 61 6.01 9.10 2.17
N GLU A 62 6.08 7.84 1.73
CA GLU A 62 5.63 7.41 0.41
C GLU A 62 4.10 7.53 0.27
N TYR A 63 3.37 7.14 1.32
CA TYR A 63 1.93 7.35 1.40
C TYR A 63 1.57 8.81 1.22
N LEU A 64 2.25 9.71 1.94
CA LEU A 64 2.01 11.15 1.80
C LEU A 64 2.32 11.66 0.40
N ALA A 65 3.39 11.18 -0.24
CA ALA A 65 3.73 11.54 -1.62
C ALA A 65 2.65 11.05 -2.61
N LEU A 66 2.09 9.85 -2.40
CA LEU A 66 0.98 9.34 -3.20
C LEU A 66 -0.31 10.11 -2.95
N ILE A 67 -0.61 10.50 -1.71
CA ILE A 67 -1.75 11.37 -1.38
C ILE A 67 -1.60 12.73 -2.07
N GLU A 68 -0.42 13.34 -2.02
CA GLU A 68 -0.16 14.60 -2.72
C GLU A 68 -0.44 14.48 -4.22
N ARG A 69 0.03 13.40 -4.84
CA ARG A 69 -0.25 13.10 -6.25
C ARG A 69 -1.73 12.88 -6.51
N LEU A 70 -2.42 12.17 -5.61
CA LEU A 70 -3.84 11.90 -5.71
C LEU A 70 -4.67 13.20 -5.63
N LEU A 71 -4.30 14.10 -4.72
CA LEU A 71 -4.95 15.40 -4.56
C LEU A 71 -4.79 16.31 -5.80
N ALA A 72 -3.72 16.14 -6.56
CA ALA A 72 -3.47 16.85 -7.82
C ALA A 72 -4.27 16.28 -9.01
N LEU A 73 -4.92 15.12 -8.88
CA LEU A 73 -5.75 14.56 -9.94
C LEU A 73 -7.09 15.28 -10.04
N PRO A 74 -7.71 15.30 -11.25
CA PRO A 74 -9.10 15.69 -11.40
C PRO A 74 -10.00 14.88 -10.46
N GLU A 75 -11.09 15.50 -9.99
CA GLU A 75 -11.99 14.89 -9.01
C GLU A 75 -12.51 13.51 -9.44
N SER A 76 -12.90 13.38 -10.72
CA SER A 76 -13.39 12.11 -11.27
C SER A 76 -12.32 11.00 -11.26
N GLU A 77 -11.07 11.33 -11.56
CA GLU A 77 -9.97 10.37 -11.50
C GLU A 77 -9.63 10.00 -10.06
N ARG A 78 -9.60 10.98 -9.17
CA ARG A 78 -9.41 10.76 -7.73
C ARG A 78 -10.48 9.84 -7.17
N ALA A 79 -11.76 10.13 -7.49
CA ALA A 79 -12.89 9.29 -7.11
C ALA A 79 -12.71 7.84 -7.58
N ARG A 80 -12.31 7.65 -8.83
CA ARG A 80 -12.05 6.32 -9.38
C ARG A 80 -10.95 5.57 -8.62
N VAL A 81 -9.82 6.23 -8.36
CA VAL A 81 -8.68 5.61 -7.63
C VAL A 81 -9.12 5.18 -6.24
N LEU A 82 -9.88 6.00 -5.53
CA LEU A 82 -10.34 5.69 -4.19
C LEU A 82 -11.37 4.55 -4.15
N ARG A 83 -12.29 4.51 -5.12
CA ARG A 83 -13.20 3.36 -5.27
C ARG A 83 -12.44 2.07 -5.52
N MET A 84 -11.42 2.10 -6.38
CA MET A 84 -10.57 0.94 -6.63
C MET A 84 -9.80 0.52 -5.37
N ALA A 85 -9.31 1.49 -4.58
CA ALA A 85 -8.62 1.22 -3.32
C ALA A 85 -9.55 0.52 -2.30
N LEU A 86 -10.78 1.00 -2.15
CA LEU A 86 -11.77 0.36 -1.30
C LEU A 86 -12.13 -1.05 -1.80
N ARG A 87 -12.30 -1.22 -3.10
CA ARG A 87 -12.58 -2.52 -3.69
C ARG A 87 -11.41 -3.49 -3.45
N GLU A 88 -10.17 -3.06 -3.70
CA GLU A 88 -8.98 -3.87 -3.41
C GLU A 88 -8.93 -4.27 -1.92
N LEU A 89 -9.13 -3.31 -1.02
CA LEU A 89 -9.13 -3.57 0.42
C LEU A 89 -10.19 -4.61 0.84
N LEU A 90 -11.42 -4.45 0.35
CA LEU A 90 -12.57 -5.20 0.85
C LEU A 90 -12.72 -6.58 0.20
N PHE A 91 -12.20 -6.78 -1.01
CA PHE A 91 -12.39 -8.00 -1.79
C PHE A 91 -11.09 -8.74 -2.13
N SER A 92 -9.94 -8.29 -1.65
CA SER A 92 -8.63 -8.85 -2.02
C SER A 92 -8.54 -10.38 -1.86
N TRP A 93 -9.26 -10.96 -0.92
CA TRP A 93 -9.24 -12.40 -0.65
C TRP A 93 -10.23 -13.23 -1.48
N ILE A 94 -11.10 -12.59 -2.24
CA ILE A 94 -12.08 -13.30 -3.09
C ILE A 94 -12.02 -12.86 -4.55
N ASP A 95 -11.21 -11.86 -4.89
CA ASP A 95 -11.01 -11.38 -6.26
C ASP A 95 -9.67 -11.92 -6.84
N PRO A 96 -9.72 -12.96 -7.70
CA PRO A 96 -8.53 -13.50 -8.32
C PRO A 96 -7.92 -12.58 -9.38
N ASP A 97 -8.71 -11.66 -9.94
CA ASP A 97 -8.32 -10.77 -11.04
C ASP A 97 -7.89 -9.38 -10.55
N ARG A 98 -7.72 -9.21 -9.23
CA ARG A 98 -7.32 -7.92 -8.68
C ARG A 98 -6.03 -7.41 -9.29
N GLN A 99 -6.00 -6.11 -9.51
CA GLN A 99 -4.85 -5.39 -10.02
C GLN A 99 -4.60 -4.13 -9.20
N CYS A 100 -3.34 -3.70 -9.18
CA CYS A 100 -2.98 -2.44 -8.52
C CYS A 100 -3.82 -1.28 -9.06
N LEU A 101 -4.34 -0.45 -8.16
CA LEU A 101 -5.23 0.68 -8.46
C LEU A 101 -4.62 1.74 -9.41
N PHE A 102 -3.30 1.75 -9.56
CA PHE A 102 -2.61 2.64 -10.49
C PHE A 102 -2.34 2.01 -11.87
N LEU A 103 -2.70 0.74 -12.08
CA LEU A 103 -2.53 0.10 -13.38
C LEU A 103 -3.57 0.62 -14.37
N SER A 104 -3.12 0.94 -15.58
CA SER A 104 -3.98 1.29 -16.72
C SER A 104 -3.44 0.64 -17.98
N GLY A 105 -4.12 -0.38 -18.45
CA GLY A 105 -3.55 -1.30 -19.44
C GLY A 105 -2.30 -1.97 -18.88
N SER A 106 -1.16 -1.79 -19.52
CA SER A 106 0.14 -2.32 -19.07
C SER A 106 1.03 -1.28 -18.37
N ARG A 107 0.52 -0.08 -18.08
CA ARG A 107 1.33 1.03 -17.54
C ARG A 107 0.83 1.49 -16.19
N CYS A 108 1.78 1.74 -15.28
CA CYS A 108 1.51 2.39 -14.00
C CYS A 108 1.30 3.89 -14.19
N ARG A 109 0.13 4.41 -13.84
CA ARG A 109 -0.16 5.87 -13.88
C ARG A 109 0.64 6.67 -12.87
N SER A 110 1.11 6.02 -11.81
CA SER A 110 1.96 6.61 -10.76
C SER A 110 3.43 6.24 -10.93
N TYR A 111 3.90 5.97 -12.15
CA TYR A 111 5.26 5.47 -12.41
C TYR A 111 6.36 6.34 -11.78
N PRO A 112 6.34 7.68 -11.87
CA PRO A 112 7.35 8.54 -11.25
C PRO A 112 7.36 8.46 -9.72
N THR A 113 6.19 8.27 -9.10
CA THR A 113 6.00 8.24 -7.64
C THR A 113 5.82 6.81 -7.10
N ARG A 114 6.34 5.81 -7.83
CA ARG A 114 6.30 4.41 -7.37
C ARG A 114 7.00 4.27 -6.02
N PRO A 115 6.39 3.58 -5.06
CA PRO A 115 7.03 3.30 -3.78
C PRO A 115 8.22 2.35 -3.92
N LEU A 116 9.04 2.26 -2.87
CA LEU A 116 10.26 1.44 -2.84
C LEU A 116 10.00 0.01 -3.29
N ALA A 117 8.97 -0.64 -2.76
CA ALA A 117 8.61 -2.01 -3.11
C ALA A 117 8.45 -2.21 -4.63
N CYS A 118 7.79 -1.26 -5.32
CA CYS A 118 7.65 -1.30 -6.77
C CYS A 118 8.97 -1.03 -7.51
N ARG A 119 9.86 -0.21 -6.93
CA ARG A 119 11.16 0.12 -7.53
C ARG A 119 12.16 -1.01 -7.39
N LEU A 120 12.06 -1.76 -6.28
CA LEU A 120 12.92 -2.91 -6.00
C LEU A 120 12.51 -4.17 -6.75
N PHE A 121 11.35 -4.19 -7.39
CA PHE A 121 10.85 -5.37 -8.06
C PHE A 121 11.82 -5.83 -9.15
N GLY A 122 12.39 -7.02 -8.96
CA GLY A 122 13.42 -7.58 -9.82
C GLY A 122 14.86 -7.14 -9.51
N LEU A 123 15.07 -6.30 -8.47
CA LEU A 123 16.39 -5.83 -8.03
C LEU A 123 16.88 -6.46 -6.73
N VAL A 124 16.03 -7.16 -5.99
CA VAL A 124 16.42 -7.88 -4.76
C VAL A 124 17.07 -9.22 -5.09
N ALA A 125 17.91 -9.71 -4.19
CA ALA A 125 18.56 -11.01 -4.35
C ALA A 125 17.53 -12.15 -4.33
N PRO A 126 17.73 -13.25 -5.09
CA PRO A 126 16.83 -14.38 -5.09
C PRO A 126 16.55 -14.93 -3.68
N ALA A 127 17.58 -15.05 -2.84
CA ALA A 127 17.43 -15.57 -1.48
C ALA A 127 16.54 -14.68 -0.59
N GLU A 128 16.68 -13.35 -0.67
CA GLU A 128 15.82 -12.39 0.04
C GLU A 128 14.38 -12.50 -0.43
N ARG A 129 14.19 -12.59 -1.76
CA ARG A 129 12.88 -12.76 -2.35
C ARG A 129 12.22 -14.08 -1.90
N ASP A 130 12.97 -15.20 -1.95
CA ASP A 130 12.45 -16.52 -1.61
C ASP A 130 12.08 -16.58 -0.12
N HIS A 131 12.82 -15.88 0.74
CA HIS A 131 12.51 -15.75 2.17
C HIS A 131 11.22 -14.93 2.37
N ALA A 132 11.11 -13.75 1.76
CA ALA A 132 9.92 -12.90 1.85
C ALA A 132 8.66 -13.60 1.28
N GLU A 133 8.83 -14.38 0.20
CA GLU A 133 7.75 -15.20 -0.36
C GLU A 133 7.30 -16.30 0.61
N ALA A 134 8.24 -16.96 1.29
CA ALA A 134 7.91 -17.99 2.27
C ALA A 134 7.10 -17.41 3.45
N GLU A 135 7.53 -16.27 3.99
CA GLU A 135 6.83 -15.58 5.07
C GLU A 135 5.43 -15.12 4.64
N ALA A 136 5.31 -14.51 3.45
CA ALA A 136 4.03 -14.07 2.91
C ALA A 136 3.06 -15.25 2.71
N ARG A 137 3.55 -16.42 2.28
CA ARG A 137 2.73 -17.63 2.15
C ARG A 137 2.25 -18.16 3.51
N ILE A 138 3.07 -18.08 4.55
CA ILE A 138 2.66 -18.47 5.91
C ILE A 138 1.54 -17.55 6.37
N ALA A 139 1.72 -16.23 6.30
CA ALA A 139 0.72 -15.25 6.69
C ALA A 139 -0.58 -15.40 5.89
N ALA A 140 -0.50 -15.64 4.57
CA ALA A 140 -1.67 -15.86 3.73
C ALA A 140 -2.45 -17.13 4.16
N ARG A 141 -1.77 -18.22 4.50
CA ARG A 141 -2.44 -19.45 4.97
C ARG A 141 -3.15 -19.24 6.31
N GLU A 142 -2.57 -18.47 7.21
CA GLU A 142 -3.20 -18.14 8.49
C GLU A 142 -4.46 -17.30 8.28
N GLU A 143 -4.38 -16.30 7.42
CA GLU A 143 -5.52 -15.46 7.09
C GLU A 143 -6.64 -16.26 6.38
N VAL A 144 -6.30 -17.12 5.44
CA VAL A 144 -7.26 -18.03 4.79
C VAL A 144 -7.96 -18.91 5.83
N ARG A 145 -7.22 -19.44 6.82
CA ARG A 145 -7.81 -20.23 7.89
C ARG A 145 -8.82 -19.39 8.71
N ARG A 146 -8.44 -18.15 9.05
CA ARG A 146 -9.32 -17.21 9.77
C ARG A 146 -10.59 -16.93 8.96
N LEU A 147 -10.46 -16.63 7.68
CA LEU A 147 -11.59 -16.33 6.80
C LEU A 147 -12.53 -17.53 6.63
N ARG A 148 -11.99 -18.74 6.53
CA ARG A 148 -12.80 -19.98 6.49
C ARG A 148 -13.60 -20.20 7.76
N MET A 149 -13.03 -19.91 8.93
CA MET A 149 -13.78 -19.97 10.20
C MET A 149 -14.93 -18.94 10.24
N LEU A 150 -14.79 -17.84 9.51
CA LEU A 150 -15.83 -16.83 9.33
C LEU A 150 -16.81 -17.17 8.19
N GLY A 151 -16.73 -18.37 7.60
CA GLY A 151 -17.62 -18.83 6.53
C GLY A 151 -17.31 -18.22 5.15
N ILE A 152 -16.10 -17.71 4.94
CA ILE A 152 -15.66 -17.15 3.66
C ILE A 152 -14.82 -18.19 2.93
N SER A 153 -15.21 -18.51 1.69
CA SER A 153 -14.44 -19.35 0.79
C SER A 153 -13.43 -18.49 0.04
N VAL A 154 -12.14 -18.79 0.20
CA VAL A 154 -11.06 -18.11 -0.54
C VAL A 154 -10.71 -18.94 -1.76
N PRO A 155 -10.74 -18.38 -2.98
CA PRO A 155 -10.35 -19.08 -4.21
C PRO A 155 -8.90 -19.57 -4.14
N GLU A 156 -8.63 -20.74 -4.69
CA GLU A 156 -7.29 -21.34 -4.66
C GLU A 156 -6.27 -20.46 -5.40
N GLU A 157 -6.69 -19.80 -6.47
CA GLU A 157 -5.87 -18.87 -7.26
C GLU A 157 -5.37 -17.70 -6.41
N VAL A 158 -6.17 -17.25 -5.46
CA VAL A 158 -5.78 -16.19 -4.51
C VAL A 158 -4.75 -16.71 -3.51
N VAL A 159 -4.93 -17.95 -3.04
CA VAL A 159 -4.00 -18.59 -2.08
C VAL A 159 -2.65 -18.89 -2.71
N GLN A 160 -2.67 -19.36 -3.97
CA GLN A 160 -1.47 -19.74 -4.71
C GLN A 160 -0.75 -18.56 -5.36
N ARG A 161 -1.33 -17.36 -5.26
CA ARG A 161 -0.71 -16.17 -5.82
C ARG A 161 0.67 -15.98 -5.17
N ALA A 162 1.69 -16.48 -5.87
CA ALA A 162 3.07 -16.28 -5.48
C ALA A 162 3.39 -14.78 -5.57
N LEU A 163 4.26 -14.29 -4.71
CA LEU A 163 4.89 -12.99 -4.94
C LEU A 163 5.51 -13.06 -6.34
N ALA A 164 4.98 -12.26 -7.26
CA ALA A 164 5.47 -12.27 -8.61
C ALA A 164 6.97 -11.97 -8.59
N SER A 165 7.78 -12.76 -9.24
CA SER A 165 9.20 -12.50 -9.41
C SER A 165 9.47 -11.92 -10.78
N CYS A 166 10.48 -11.07 -10.89
CA CYS A 166 10.92 -10.54 -12.18
C CYS A 166 12.41 -10.83 -12.39
N ASP A 167 12.69 -11.60 -13.41
CA ASP A 167 14.03 -11.91 -13.88
C ASP A 167 14.45 -11.06 -15.09
N ARG A 168 13.57 -10.17 -15.56
CA ARG A 168 13.75 -9.39 -16.80
C ARG A 168 14.41 -8.04 -16.60
N VAL A 169 14.43 -7.53 -15.36
CA VAL A 169 15.03 -6.23 -15.06
C VAL A 169 16.53 -6.29 -15.24
N ARG A 170 17.06 -5.38 -16.06
CA ARG A 170 18.47 -5.26 -16.39
C ARG A 170 18.91 -3.81 -16.30
N ASP A 171 20.21 -3.57 -16.12
CA ASP A 171 20.80 -2.26 -16.34
C ASP A 171 20.88 -1.93 -17.85
N GLU A 172 21.32 -0.71 -18.16
CA GLU A 172 21.52 -0.26 -19.54
C GLU A 172 22.53 -1.12 -20.33
N ARG A 173 23.38 -1.89 -19.64
CA ARG A 173 24.36 -2.82 -20.22
C ARG A 173 23.85 -4.26 -20.29
N GLY A 174 22.55 -4.48 -20.02
CA GLY A 174 21.93 -5.80 -20.06
C GLY A 174 22.29 -6.73 -18.89
N ARG A 175 22.92 -6.22 -17.82
CA ARG A 175 23.34 -7.00 -16.67
C ARG A 175 22.27 -7.00 -15.59
N HIS A 176 22.19 -8.08 -14.82
CA HIS A 176 21.42 -8.11 -13.58
C HIS A 176 22.04 -7.17 -12.54
N VAL A 177 21.25 -6.27 -12.03
CA VAL A 177 21.65 -5.39 -10.93
C VAL A 177 20.96 -5.85 -9.64
N ARG A 178 21.68 -5.73 -8.55
CA ARG A 178 21.16 -5.99 -7.20
C ARG A 178 21.34 -4.77 -6.34
N VAL A 179 20.38 -4.53 -5.48
CA VAL A 179 20.41 -3.47 -4.49
C VAL A 179 20.14 -4.05 -3.11
N ASP A 180 20.71 -3.43 -2.11
CA ASP A 180 20.45 -3.75 -0.71
C ASP A 180 19.12 -3.08 -0.32
N ALA A 181 18.07 -3.88 -0.20
CA ALA A 181 16.74 -3.42 0.13
C ALA A 181 16.67 -2.84 1.55
N ASP A 182 17.37 -3.44 2.51
CA ASP A 182 17.34 -3.04 3.92
C ASP A 182 17.99 -1.68 4.12
N VAL A 183 19.09 -1.40 3.43
CA VAL A 183 19.74 -0.07 3.47
C VAL A 183 18.80 1.01 2.95
N LEU A 184 18.09 0.75 1.86
CA LEU A 184 17.14 1.72 1.30
C LEU A 184 15.93 1.89 2.20
N ALA A 185 15.37 0.79 2.71
CA ALA A 185 14.27 0.80 3.66
C ALA A 185 14.62 1.60 4.92
N ALA A 186 15.80 1.37 5.51
CA ALA A 186 16.27 2.12 6.66
C ALA A 186 16.45 3.63 6.40
N ARG A 187 16.86 4.01 5.19
CA ARG A 187 16.95 5.43 4.80
C ARG A 187 15.58 6.08 4.72
N ILE A 188 14.56 5.39 4.18
CA ILE A 188 13.19 5.91 4.10
C ILE A 188 12.54 5.93 5.49
N ALA A 189 12.74 4.90 6.31
CA ALA A 189 12.24 4.86 7.69
C ALA A 189 12.70 6.07 8.52
N ARG A 190 13.93 6.55 8.32
CA ARG A 190 14.41 7.78 8.96
C ARG A 190 13.65 9.04 8.54
N LEU A 191 13.02 9.05 7.36
CA LEU A 191 12.12 10.14 6.97
C LEU A 191 10.79 10.03 7.73
N ASP A 192 10.29 8.81 7.92
CA ASP A 192 9.07 8.54 8.69
C ASP A 192 9.23 8.93 10.16
N GLU A 193 10.39 8.68 10.78
CA GLU A 193 10.72 9.12 12.15
C GLU A 193 10.59 10.64 12.36
N ARG A 194 10.66 11.42 11.30
CA ARG A 194 10.45 12.88 11.35
C ARG A 194 8.97 13.27 11.30
N LEU A 195 8.11 12.36 10.93
CA LEU A 195 6.67 12.56 10.77
C LEU A 195 5.88 11.93 11.92
N LEU A 196 6.31 10.77 12.36
CA LEU A 196 5.65 9.93 13.34
C LEU A 196 6.55 9.70 14.57
N PRO A 197 5.99 9.43 15.74
CA PRO A 197 6.75 8.89 16.88
C PRO A 197 7.43 7.56 16.47
N ARG A 198 8.58 7.27 17.06
CA ARG A 198 9.38 6.09 16.71
C ARG A 198 8.62 4.78 16.92
N GLU A 199 7.82 4.72 17.97
CA GLU A 199 6.99 3.57 18.32
C GLU A 199 5.96 3.27 17.23
N VAL A 200 5.37 4.33 16.67
CA VAL A 200 4.41 4.23 15.56
C VAL A 200 5.10 3.75 14.29
N VAL A 201 6.31 4.25 14.00
CA VAL A 201 7.07 3.80 12.82
C VAL A 201 7.36 2.31 12.89
N ILE A 202 7.73 1.78 14.05
CA ILE A 202 7.99 0.34 14.23
C ILE A 202 6.73 -0.49 14.02
N GLU A 203 5.59 -0.10 14.59
CA GLU A 203 4.32 -0.79 14.43
C GLU A 203 3.77 -0.71 13.01
N GLU A 204 3.95 0.44 12.36
CA GLU A 204 3.47 0.72 11.00
C GLU A 204 4.46 0.26 9.93
N PHE A 205 5.68 -0.07 10.31
CA PHE A 205 6.71 -0.60 9.43
C PHE A 205 6.30 -1.94 8.79
N CYS A 206 5.31 -2.60 9.34
CA CYS A 206 4.68 -3.76 8.75
C CYS A 206 3.83 -3.43 7.53
N PHE A 207 4.37 -2.56 6.67
CA PHE A 207 3.98 -2.41 5.27
C PHE A 207 2.48 -2.42 5.01
N ARG A 208 1.79 -1.34 5.39
CA ARG A 208 0.41 -1.18 4.94
C ARG A 208 0.39 -0.64 3.52
N SER A 209 -0.44 -1.28 2.72
CA SER A 209 -0.71 -0.82 1.37
C SER A 209 -1.48 0.53 1.38
N LEU A 210 -1.47 1.21 0.24
CA LEU A 210 -2.28 2.42 0.08
C LEU A 210 -3.79 2.18 0.34
N PRO A 211 -4.41 1.09 -0.15
CA PRO A 211 -5.79 0.74 0.19
C PRO A 211 -6.04 0.61 1.70
N GLU A 212 -5.15 -0.07 2.42
CA GLU A 212 -5.29 -0.24 3.87
C GLU A 212 -5.19 1.08 4.63
N ARG A 213 -4.25 1.96 4.24
CA ARG A 213 -4.10 3.28 4.86
C ARG A 213 -5.29 4.19 4.57
N LEU A 214 -5.77 4.20 3.32
CA LEU A 214 -6.95 4.97 2.94
C LEU A 214 -8.21 4.47 3.65
N GLY A 215 -8.37 3.16 3.72
CA GLY A 215 -9.50 2.54 4.43
C GLY A 215 -9.45 2.83 5.93
N ALA A 216 -8.28 2.68 6.58
CA ALA A 216 -8.12 2.98 8.00
C ALA A 216 -8.44 4.45 8.32
N ALA A 217 -7.98 5.38 7.49
CA ALA A 217 -8.26 6.80 7.65
C ALA A 217 -9.74 7.16 7.43
N ALA A 218 -10.45 6.38 6.59
CA ALA A 218 -11.84 6.65 6.23
C ALA A 218 -12.85 5.99 7.18
N LEU A 219 -12.58 4.77 7.60
CA LEU A 219 -13.55 3.88 8.25
C LEU A 219 -13.14 3.47 9.67
N GLY A 220 -11.86 3.66 10.03
CA GLY A 220 -11.28 3.04 11.22
C GLY A 220 -11.06 1.52 11.04
N ARG A 221 -10.09 0.97 11.73
CA ARG A 221 -9.65 -0.43 11.55
C ARG A 221 -10.72 -1.46 11.88
N GLU A 222 -11.38 -1.31 13.02
CA GLU A 222 -12.38 -2.27 13.48
C GLU A 222 -13.56 -2.36 12.50
N ALA A 223 -13.97 -1.22 11.95
CA ALA A 223 -15.03 -1.18 10.95
C ALA A 223 -14.63 -1.88 9.65
N ILE A 224 -13.36 -1.76 9.21
CA ILE A 224 -12.87 -2.40 7.98
C ILE A 224 -13.02 -3.93 8.06
N GLU A 225 -12.53 -4.56 9.13
CA GLU A 225 -12.59 -6.01 9.27
C GLU A 225 -14.02 -6.54 9.24
N LEU A 226 -14.91 -5.89 9.99
CA LEU A 226 -16.31 -6.26 10.01
C LEU A 226 -16.97 -6.13 8.64
N MET A 227 -16.70 -5.02 7.96
CA MET A 227 -17.28 -4.74 6.65
C MET A 227 -16.68 -5.65 5.56
N GLN A 228 -15.40 -5.94 5.62
CA GLN A 228 -14.74 -6.88 4.71
C GLN A 228 -15.42 -8.25 4.79
N VAL A 229 -15.64 -8.79 5.99
CA VAL A 229 -16.33 -10.07 6.17
C VAL A 229 -17.75 -10.02 5.64
N GLN A 230 -18.51 -8.98 5.96
CA GLN A 230 -19.90 -8.83 5.49
C GLN A 230 -20.00 -8.74 3.96
N LEU A 231 -19.15 -7.93 3.34
CA LEU A 231 -19.14 -7.73 1.90
C LEU A 231 -18.69 -8.98 1.15
N MET A 232 -17.66 -9.66 1.63
CA MET A 232 -17.22 -10.91 1.03
C MET A 232 -18.31 -11.99 1.09
N ARG A 233 -19.02 -12.11 2.21
CA ARG A 233 -20.16 -13.04 2.34
C ARG A 233 -21.31 -12.69 1.38
N ARG A 234 -21.65 -11.41 1.22
CA ARG A 234 -22.66 -10.99 0.25
C ARG A 234 -22.25 -11.33 -1.18
N ALA A 235 -20.99 -10.98 -1.56
CA ALA A 235 -20.47 -11.27 -2.88
C ALA A 235 -20.51 -12.78 -3.19
N GLN A 236 -20.17 -13.64 -2.23
CA GLN A 236 -20.22 -15.10 -2.40
C GLN A 236 -21.65 -15.67 -2.52
N ARG A 237 -22.65 -14.95 -2.03
CA ARG A 237 -24.07 -15.29 -2.26
C ARG A 237 -24.60 -14.72 -3.57
N GLY A 238 -23.79 -14.06 -4.37
CA GLY A 238 -24.20 -13.38 -5.61
C GLY A 238 -25.04 -12.12 -5.36
N GLU A 239 -25.03 -11.57 -4.15
CA GLU A 239 -25.74 -10.34 -3.83
C GLU A 239 -24.93 -9.11 -4.30
N SER A 240 -25.61 -8.06 -4.77
CA SER A 240 -24.95 -6.81 -5.11
C SER A 240 -24.27 -6.18 -3.89
N THR A 241 -23.07 -5.68 -4.09
CA THR A 241 -22.27 -4.97 -3.09
C THR A 241 -22.05 -3.50 -3.45
N GLU A 242 -22.49 -3.07 -4.62
CA GLU A 242 -22.22 -1.71 -5.15
C GLU A 242 -22.87 -0.61 -4.29
N ASP A 243 -24.09 -0.84 -3.80
CA ASP A 243 -24.81 0.06 -2.90
C ASP A 243 -24.07 0.31 -1.58
N LEU A 244 -23.34 -0.70 -1.10
CA LEU A 244 -22.52 -0.59 0.10
C LEU A 244 -21.20 0.11 -0.20
N LEU A 245 -20.57 -0.22 -1.33
CA LEU A 245 -19.33 0.44 -1.77
C LEU A 245 -19.57 1.94 -2.01
N ASP A 246 -20.71 2.31 -2.60
CA ASP A 246 -21.06 3.71 -2.83
C ASP A 246 -21.24 4.49 -1.52
N ARG A 247 -21.94 3.92 -0.55
CA ARG A 247 -22.09 4.52 0.80
C ARG A 247 -20.75 4.65 1.52
N LEU A 248 -19.88 3.64 1.40
CA LEU A 248 -18.55 3.69 1.97
C LEU A 248 -17.70 4.77 1.31
N TRP A 249 -17.77 4.84 -0.01
CA TRP A 249 -17.11 5.86 -0.79
C TRP A 249 -17.50 7.28 -0.32
N GLU A 250 -18.79 7.55 -0.11
CA GLU A 250 -19.29 8.84 0.37
C GLU A 250 -18.76 9.21 1.76
N SER A 251 -18.38 8.21 2.56
CA SER A 251 -17.79 8.42 3.90
C SER A 251 -16.30 8.75 3.87
N VAL A 252 -15.59 8.49 2.74
CA VAL A 252 -14.15 8.74 2.63
C VAL A 252 -13.85 10.23 2.53
N LYS A 253 -13.27 10.78 3.60
CA LYS A 253 -12.85 12.18 3.63
C LYS A 253 -11.35 12.25 3.32
N LEU A 254 -11.00 12.75 2.15
CA LEU A 254 -9.63 13.16 1.87
C LEU A 254 -9.38 14.58 2.39
N PRO A 255 -8.13 14.89 2.76
CA PRO A 255 -7.77 16.27 3.04
C PRO A 255 -8.04 17.16 1.82
N ALA A 256 -8.45 18.39 2.06
CA ALA A 256 -8.56 19.37 1.00
C ALA A 256 -7.19 19.58 0.31
N PRO A 257 -7.14 19.86 -1.01
CA PRO A 257 -5.90 20.23 -1.67
C PRO A 257 -5.23 21.35 -0.89
N LEU A 258 -3.96 21.18 -0.56
CA LEU A 258 -3.20 22.23 0.10
C LEU A 258 -2.99 23.33 -0.95
N GLY A 259 -3.62 24.49 -0.76
CA GLY A 259 -3.37 25.65 -1.59
C GLY A 259 -1.87 25.94 -1.70
N GLU A 260 -1.45 26.40 -2.86
CA GLU A 260 -0.10 26.93 -3.05
C GLU A 260 0.10 28.08 -2.06
N GLY A 261 0.90 27.86 -1.02
CA GLY A 261 1.28 28.84 -0.03
C GLY A 261 2.72 29.23 -0.20
#